data_385e6fca30dd4686e7d842319fc82774
#
_entry.id   385e6fca30dd4686e7d842319fc82774
#
_cell.length_a   1.000
_cell.length_b   1.000
_cell.length_c   1.000
_cell.angle_alpha   90.00
_cell.angle_beta   90.00
_cell.angle_gamma   90.00
#
_symmetry.space_group_name_H-M   'P 1'
#
loop_
_entity.id
_entity.type
_entity.pdbx_description
1 polymer ?
#
loop_
_entity_poly.entity_id
_entity_poly.type
_entity_poly.pdbx_seq_one_letter_code
_entity_poly.pdbx_strand_id
1 'polypeptide(L)'
;MEFELLDSGVFDGDRYFDIFVEYAKNTPDDIVVRIEAFNRGPEPAVLHVLPHLWFRNTWAWNAVRGAEPTIAVDTSQSTVALLADDRSADPLANLTFPYRLGERRLYGPPGGQPLFTNNETNVERVPGRPGEVGWPYAKDAFHRHVVDGEPCVNPAQTGT
;
A
#
# COMPACT_ATOMS: atom_id res chain seq x y z
N MET A 1 -19.66 17.99 -16.94
CA MET A 1 -20.44 17.10 -16.06
C MET A 1 -19.41 16.29 -15.31
N GLU A 2 -19.41 16.32 -14.00
CA GLU A 2 -18.51 15.54 -13.18
C GLU A 2 -19.04 14.10 -13.13
N PHE A 3 -18.14 13.11 -13.27
CA PHE A 3 -18.51 11.70 -13.19
C PHE A 3 -18.53 11.27 -11.72
N GLU A 4 -19.67 10.79 -11.29
CA GLU A 4 -19.89 10.30 -9.93
C GLU A 4 -19.85 8.77 -9.89
N LEU A 5 -19.51 8.21 -8.73
CA LEU A 5 -19.50 6.75 -8.54
C LEU A 5 -20.88 6.12 -8.86
N LEU A 6 -21.96 6.83 -8.57
CA LEU A 6 -23.31 6.42 -8.90
C LEU A 6 -23.54 6.26 -10.41
N ASP A 7 -22.84 7.04 -11.25
CA ASP A 7 -22.97 6.97 -12.71
C ASP A 7 -22.34 5.70 -13.29
N SER A 8 -21.54 4.98 -12.51
CA SER A 8 -20.89 3.73 -12.91
C SER A 8 -21.81 2.51 -12.89
N GLY A 9 -22.97 2.59 -12.25
CA GLY A 9 -23.87 1.46 -12.03
C GLY A 9 -23.34 0.46 -10.98
N VAL A 10 -22.28 0.79 -10.24
CA VAL A 10 -21.63 -0.12 -9.27
C VAL A 10 -22.56 -0.56 -8.13
N PHE A 11 -23.62 0.21 -7.87
CA PHE A 11 -24.63 -0.11 -6.84
C PHE A 11 -25.91 -0.76 -7.40
N ASP A 12 -25.95 -1.07 -8.71
CA ASP A 12 -27.12 -1.66 -9.33
C ASP A 12 -27.44 -3.03 -8.75
N GLY A 13 -28.68 -3.24 -8.37
CA GLY A 13 -29.15 -4.49 -7.77
C GLY A 13 -28.64 -4.73 -6.35
N ASP A 14 -28.24 -3.68 -5.64
CA ASP A 14 -27.72 -3.75 -4.24
C ASP A 14 -26.52 -4.70 -4.08
N ARG A 15 -25.71 -4.87 -5.13
CA ARG A 15 -24.55 -5.76 -5.17
C ARG A 15 -23.28 -5.02 -4.79
N TYR A 16 -23.09 -4.74 -3.52
CA TYR A 16 -21.95 -4.02 -2.97
C TYR A 16 -21.54 -4.54 -1.60
N PHE A 17 -20.39 -4.09 -1.13
CA PHE A 17 -19.90 -4.33 0.22
C PHE A 17 -19.93 -3.02 1.02
N ASP A 18 -20.42 -3.08 2.26
CA ASP A 18 -20.10 -2.07 3.26
C ASP A 18 -18.78 -2.42 3.92
N ILE A 19 -17.85 -1.48 3.93
CA ILE A 19 -16.54 -1.64 4.57
C ILE A 19 -16.41 -0.64 5.70
N PHE A 20 -16.23 -1.13 6.91
CA PHE A 20 -15.95 -0.31 8.09
C PHE A 20 -14.49 -0.47 8.47
N VAL A 21 -13.78 0.64 8.57
CA VAL A 21 -12.38 0.66 9.01
C VAL A 21 -12.27 1.53 10.24
N GLU A 22 -11.91 0.93 11.36
CA GLU A 22 -11.77 1.59 12.66
C GLU A 22 -10.30 1.60 13.07
N TYR A 23 -9.83 2.74 13.53
CA TYR A 23 -8.50 2.92 14.10
C TYR A 23 -8.63 3.21 15.59
N ALA A 24 -8.08 2.34 16.42
CA ALA A 24 -8.04 2.52 17.87
C ALA A 24 -6.59 2.70 18.31
N LYS A 25 -6.32 3.82 18.97
CA LYS A 25 -5.00 4.12 19.52
C LYS A 25 -4.87 3.56 20.92
N ASN A 26 -4.06 2.51 21.09
CA ASN A 26 -3.78 1.90 22.38
C ASN A 26 -2.74 2.71 23.17
N THR A 27 -1.66 3.13 22.50
CA THR A 27 -0.61 4.02 23.04
C THR A 27 -0.19 5.03 21.98
N PRO A 28 0.67 6.03 22.28
CA PRO A 28 1.19 6.92 21.24
C PRO A 28 1.83 6.19 20.05
N ASP A 29 2.38 5.01 20.27
CA ASP A 29 3.13 4.23 19.28
C ASP A 29 2.44 2.94 18.84
N ASP A 30 1.22 2.67 19.31
CA ASP A 30 0.48 1.44 19.04
C ASP A 30 -0.95 1.75 18.58
N ILE A 31 -1.26 1.34 17.34
CA ILE A 31 -2.56 1.54 16.70
C ILE A 31 -3.11 0.17 16.27
N VAL A 32 -4.33 -0.12 16.68
CA VAL A 32 -5.07 -1.29 16.22
C VAL A 32 -6.00 -0.88 15.10
N VAL A 33 -6.03 -1.64 14.02
CA VAL A 33 -6.94 -1.44 12.89
C VAL A 33 -7.92 -2.60 12.82
N ARG A 34 -9.20 -2.29 12.82
CA ARG A 34 -10.30 -3.25 12.64
C ARG A 34 -10.96 -2.99 11.29
N ILE A 35 -11.06 -4.02 10.48
CA ILE A 35 -11.73 -3.98 9.18
C ILE A 35 -12.90 -4.97 9.21
N GLU A 36 -14.10 -4.48 8.97
CA GLU A 36 -15.30 -5.29 8.82
C GLU A 36 -15.89 -5.09 7.43
N ALA A 37 -16.24 -6.17 6.78
CA ALA A 37 -16.84 -6.17 5.46
C ALA A 37 -18.18 -6.92 5.48
N PHE A 38 -19.22 -6.29 4.97
CA PHE A 38 -20.55 -6.87 4.86
C PHE A 38 -20.97 -6.94 3.40
N ASN A 39 -21.17 -8.14 2.89
CA ASN A 39 -21.75 -8.33 1.57
C ASN A 39 -23.25 -8.01 1.63
N ARG A 40 -23.69 -6.99 0.91
CA ARG A 40 -25.10 -6.59 0.81
C ARG A 40 -25.82 -7.27 -0.34
N GLY A 41 -25.07 -7.83 -1.28
CA GLY A 41 -25.65 -8.61 -2.36
C GLY A 41 -26.30 -9.92 -1.89
N PRO A 42 -27.23 -10.46 -2.69
CA PRO A 42 -27.95 -11.69 -2.34
C PRO A 42 -27.09 -12.97 -2.51
N GLU A 43 -25.94 -12.86 -3.13
CA GLU A 43 -25.08 -13.98 -3.47
C GLU A 43 -23.70 -13.85 -2.81
N PRO A 44 -23.01 -14.95 -2.51
CA PRO A 44 -21.61 -14.89 -2.10
C PRO A 44 -20.76 -14.20 -3.17
N ALA A 45 -19.86 -13.33 -2.76
CA ALA A 45 -18.93 -12.64 -3.66
C ALA A 45 -17.53 -12.58 -3.02
N VAL A 46 -16.50 -12.58 -3.87
CA VAL A 46 -15.10 -12.47 -3.42
C VAL A 46 -14.79 -10.99 -3.16
N LEU A 47 -14.15 -10.74 -2.03
CA LEU A 47 -13.60 -9.44 -1.69
C LEU A 47 -12.11 -9.59 -1.35
N HIS A 48 -11.28 -8.82 -2.03
CA HIS A 48 -9.85 -8.72 -1.71
C HIS A 48 -9.63 -7.51 -0.79
N VAL A 49 -9.09 -7.75 0.40
CA VAL A 49 -8.74 -6.71 1.37
C VAL A 49 -7.24 -6.62 1.47
N LEU A 50 -6.67 -5.47 1.07
CA LEU A 50 -5.24 -5.23 1.02
C LEU A 50 -4.88 -4.04 1.93
N PRO A 51 -4.62 -4.25 3.24
CA PRO A 51 -4.08 -3.20 4.08
C PRO A 51 -2.71 -2.77 3.56
N HIS A 52 -2.52 -1.47 3.37
CA HIS A 52 -1.29 -0.91 2.82
C HIS A 52 -0.43 -0.28 3.91
N LEU A 53 0.86 -0.58 3.88
CA LEU A 53 1.91 0.13 4.59
C LEU A 53 2.85 0.76 3.57
N TRP A 54 3.13 2.05 3.68
CA TRP A 54 3.99 2.76 2.75
C TRP A 54 4.55 4.03 3.38
N PHE A 55 5.71 4.46 2.89
CA PHE A 55 6.28 5.75 3.24
C PHE A 55 5.85 6.81 2.21
N ARG A 56 5.75 8.05 2.64
CA ARG A 56 5.57 9.16 1.70
C ARG A 56 6.80 9.25 0.80
N ASN A 57 6.60 9.13 -0.51
CA ASN A 57 7.69 9.19 -1.50
C ASN A 57 8.30 10.60 -1.59
N THR A 58 9.22 10.93 -0.69
CA THR A 58 9.93 12.21 -0.66
C THR A 58 11.30 12.12 -1.32
N TRP A 59 11.85 10.94 -1.49
CA TRP A 59 13.15 10.69 -2.12
C TRP A 59 13.16 11.00 -3.63
N ALA A 60 12.01 11.00 -4.27
CA ALA A 60 11.87 11.33 -5.69
C ALA A 60 11.64 12.83 -5.97
N TRP A 61 11.61 13.70 -4.96
CA TRP A 61 11.28 15.12 -5.15
C TRP A 61 12.46 15.99 -5.56
N ASN A 62 13.68 15.53 -5.34
CA ASN A 62 14.90 16.24 -5.66
C ASN A 62 15.43 15.81 -7.04
N ALA A 63 16.26 16.67 -7.66
CA ALA A 63 16.93 16.37 -8.93
C ALA A 63 17.83 15.11 -8.86
N VAL A 64 18.38 14.84 -7.68
CA VAL A 64 19.09 13.59 -7.38
C VAL A 64 18.22 12.80 -6.39
N ARG A 65 17.93 11.56 -6.78
CA ARG A 65 17.12 10.66 -5.93
C ARG A 65 17.83 10.41 -4.60
N GLY A 66 17.12 10.60 -3.53
CA GLY A 66 17.61 10.36 -2.17
C GLY A 66 17.60 8.89 -1.76
N ALA A 67 18.22 8.59 -0.61
CA ALA A 67 18.15 7.27 0.01
C ALA A 67 16.72 6.98 0.49
N GLU A 68 16.26 5.76 0.24
CA GLU A 68 14.89 5.32 0.47
C GLU A 68 14.75 4.60 1.81
N PRO A 69 13.59 4.70 2.47
CA PRO A 69 13.22 3.79 3.55
C PRO A 69 12.98 2.39 3.01
N THR A 70 12.87 1.41 3.89
CA THR A 70 12.62 0.02 3.50
C THR A 70 11.41 -0.55 4.22
N ILE A 71 10.68 -1.43 3.53
CA ILE A 71 9.65 -2.29 4.10
C ILE A 71 9.96 -3.71 3.67
N ALA A 72 10.04 -4.64 4.63
CA ALA A 72 10.34 -6.04 4.38
C ALA A 72 9.51 -6.94 5.30
N VAL A 73 9.50 -8.26 5.01
CA VAL A 73 8.93 -9.24 5.96
C VAL A 73 9.78 -9.29 7.21
N ASP A 74 9.15 -9.18 8.38
CA ASP A 74 9.83 -9.43 9.66
C ASP A 74 9.80 -10.91 9.99
N THR A 75 10.87 -11.62 9.63
CA THR A 75 11.02 -13.06 9.88
C THR A 75 11.26 -13.42 11.34
N SER A 76 11.46 -12.44 12.22
CA SER A 76 11.63 -12.66 13.66
C SER A 76 10.29 -12.92 14.37
N GLN A 77 9.18 -12.66 13.71
CA GLN A 77 7.85 -12.81 14.27
C GLN A 77 7.23 -14.17 13.94
N SER A 78 6.40 -14.69 14.83
CA SER A 78 5.65 -15.92 14.61
C SER A 78 4.36 -15.73 13.78
N THR A 79 4.01 -14.49 13.51
CA THR A 79 2.85 -14.11 12.70
C THR A 79 3.30 -13.33 11.46
N VAL A 80 2.41 -13.11 10.51
CA VAL A 80 2.71 -12.24 9.37
C VAL A 80 2.96 -10.81 9.88
N ALA A 81 4.17 -10.32 9.68
CA ALA A 81 4.56 -8.97 10.06
C ALA A 81 5.45 -8.32 9.00
N LEU A 82 5.25 -7.04 8.79
CA LEU A 82 6.11 -6.19 7.98
C LEU A 82 6.92 -5.28 8.90
N LEU A 83 8.22 -5.16 8.64
CA LEU A 83 9.11 -4.21 9.26
C LEU A 83 9.33 -3.04 8.32
N ALA A 84 8.93 -1.85 8.74
CA ALA A 84 9.20 -0.58 8.07
C ALA A 84 10.34 0.13 8.81
N ASP A 85 11.35 0.60 8.09
CA ASP A 85 12.53 1.26 8.64
C ASP A 85 12.96 2.45 7.78
N ASP A 86 12.98 3.66 8.37
CA ASP A 86 13.41 4.89 7.72
C ASP A 86 14.78 5.41 8.19
N ARG A 87 15.50 4.65 9.02
CA ARG A 87 16.78 5.11 9.62
C ARG A 87 17.86 5.38 8.58
N SER A 88 17.85 4.66 7.47
CA SER A 88 18.79 4.83 6.35
C SER A 88 18.33 5.83 5.29
N ALA A 89 17.06 6.25 5.32
CA ALA A 89 16.51 7.18 4.34
C ALA A 89 17.08 8.59 4.53
N ASP A 90 17.03 9.42 3.50
CA ASP A 90 17.41 10.82 3.64
C ASP A 90 16.44 11.58 4.54
N PRO A 91 16.91 12.58 5.29
CA PRO A 91 16.04 13.44 6.09
C PRO A 91 15.00 14.16 5.23
N LEU A 92 13.83 14.42 5.79
CA LEU A 92 12.82 15.25 5.13
C LEU A 92 13.30 16.70 5.07
N ALA A 93 13.58 17.19 3.86
CA ALA A 93 14.20 18.50 3.62
C ALA A 93 13.34 19.70 4.08
N ASN A 94 12.04 19.52 4.24
CA ASN A 94 11.08 20.60 4.58
C ASN A 94 10.74 20.66 6.07
N LEU A 95 11.37 19.83 6.90
CA LEU A 95 11.19 19.90 8.35
C LEU A 95 12.34 20.68 8.99
N THR A 96 12.00 21.56 9.92
CA THR A 96 12.97 22.37 10.67
C THR A 96 13.62 21.59 11.82
N PHE A 97 13.24 20.34 12.00
CA PHE A 97 13.75 19.45 13.05
C PHE A 97 13.99 18.04 12.47
N PRO A 98 14.92 17.28 13.04
CA PRO A 98 15.13 15.89 12.65
C PRO A 98 13.89 15.05 12.93
N TYR A 99 13.37 14.38 11.93
CA TYR A 99 12.23 13.49 12.08
C TYR A 99 12.55 12.11 11.53
N ARG A 100 12.33 11.10 12.34
CA ARG A 100 12.49 9.69 12.00
C ARG A 100 11.42 8.87 12.75
N LEU A 101 10.80 7.96 12.05
CA LEU A 101 9.92 6.97 12.67
C LEU A 101 10.71 5.83 13.29
N GLY A 102 11.91 5.58 12.77
CA GLY A 102 12.71 4.41 13.15
C GLY A 102 12.04 3.13 12.64
N GLU A 103 12.15 2.07 13.42
CA GLU A 103 11.48 0.81 13.12
C GLU A 103 10.01 0.85 13.56
N ARG A 104 9.12 0.41 12.65
CA ARG A 104 7.69 0.21 12.91
C ARG A 104 7.26 -1.12 12.31
N ARG A 105 6.25 -1.72 12.91
CA ARG A 105 5.74 -3.01 12.47
C ARG A 105 4.25 -2.94 12.13
N LEU A 106 3.86 -3.57 11.03
CA LEU A 106 2.48 -3.88 10.72
C LEU A 106 2.28 -5.38 10.88
N TYR A 107 1.43 -5.76 11.81
CA TYR A 107 1.03 -7.15 12.01
C TYR A 107 -0.21 -7.43 11.15
N GLY A 108 -0.13 -8.44 10.30
CA GLY A 108 -1.22 -8.88 9.44
C GLY A 108 -2.03 -10.03 10.05
N PRO A 109 -3.17 -10.37 9.45
CA PRO A 109 -3.96 -11.53 9.87
C PRO A 109 -3.20 -12.83 9.60
N PRO A 110 -3.49 -13.91 10.37
CA PRO A 110 -2.93 -15.22 10.09
C PRO A 110 -3.26 -15.68 8.66
N GLY A 111 -2.24 -16.18 7.95
CA GLY A 111 -2.38 -16.65 6.56
C GLY A 111 -2.38 -15.53 5.51
N GLY A 112 -2.22 -14.28 5.91
CA GLY A 112 -2.04 -13.17 4.98
C GLY A 112 -0.79 -13.37 4.11
N GLN A 113 -0.85 -12.94 2.86
CA GLN A 113 0.28 -12.99 1.92
C GLN A 113 0.83 -11.59 1.71
N PRO A 114 2.05 -11.28 2.19
CA PRO A 114 2.68 -10.00 1.94
C PRO A 114 2.99 -9.82 0.45
N LEU A 115 2.61 -8.67 -0.09
CA LEU A 115 2.94 -8.25 -1.45
C LEU A 115 3.78 -6.98 -1.38
N PHE A 116 4.77 -6.84 -2.26
CA PHE A 116 5.70 -5.71 -2.24
C PHE A 116 5.79 -5.04 -3.60
N THR A 117 5.87 -3.71 -3.56
CA THR A 117 6.12 -2.86 -4.73
C THR A 117 7.05 -1.73 -4.36
N ASN A 118 7.62 -1.07 -5.36
CA ASN A 118 8.20 0.25 -5.20
C ASN A 118 7.06 1.27 -5.06
N ASN A 119 7.21 2.23 -4.17
CA ASN A 119 6.22 3.33 -4.04
C ASN A 119 6.39 4.35 -5.18
N GLU A 120 6.29 3.86 -6.41
CA GLU A 120 6.46 4.62 -7.65
C GLU A 120 5.24 4.48 -8.56
N THR A 121 5.03 5.51 -9.36
CA THR A 121 3.99 5.48 -10.40
C THR A 121 4.48 4.68 -11.60
N ASN A 122 3.62 3.84 -12.14
CA ASN A 122 3.89 3.18 -13.42
C ASN A 122 3.75 4.20 -14.56
N VAL A 123 4.86 4.82 -14.92
CA VAL A 123 4.89 5.88 -15.94
C VAL A 123 4.54 5.39 -17.35
N GLU A 124 4.73 4.11 -17.63
CA GLU A 124 4.35 3.51 -18.91
C GLU A 124 2.83 3.55 -19.14
N ARG A 125 2.06 3.57 -18.05
CA ARG A 125 0.58 3.62 -18.07
C ARG A 125 0.02 5.04 -17.89
N VAL A 126 0.87 6.03 -17.70
CA VAL A 126 0.46 7.45 -17.54
C VAL A 126 0.58 8.17 -18.89
N PRO A 127 -0.53 8.63 -19.50
CA PRO A 127 -0.46 9.39 -20.73
C PRO A 127 0.39 10.65 -20.60
N GLY A 128 1.20 10.95 -21.61
CA GLY A 128 2.00 12.19 -21.67
C GLY A 128 3.39 12.11 -21.03
N ARG A 129 3.86 10.92 -20.65
CA ARG A 129 5.23 10.70 -20.16
C ARG A 129 6.03 9.69 -20.97
N PRO A 130 6.09 9.82 -22.31
CA PRO A 130 6.86 8.90 -23.14
C PRO A 130 8.35 9.03 -22.86
N GLY A 131 9.03 7.88 -22.71
CA GLY A 131 10.49 7.83 -22.53
C GLY A 131 11.00 7.92 -21.09
N GLU A 132 10.14 8.05 -20.10
CA GLU A 132 10.54 7.84 -18.72
C GLU A 132 10.76 6.33 -18.46
N VAL A 133 11.84 6.00 -17.75
CA VAL A 133 12.14 4.61 -17.39
C VAL A 133 11.13 4.17 -16.31
N GLY A 134 10.37 3.12 -16.60
CA GLY A 134 9.44 2.54 -15.65
C GLY A 134 10.15 1.79 -14.50
N TRP A 135 9.46 1.65 -13.40
CA TRP A 135 9.89 0.82 -12.27
C TRP A 135 9.33 -0.58 -12.44
N PRO A 136 10.12 -1.64 -12.23
CA PRO A 136 9.68 -3.02 -12.47
C PRO A 136 8.49 -3.43 -11.60
N TYR A 137 8.38 -2.86 -10.41
CA TYR A 137 7.34 -3.17 -9.42
C TYR A 137 6.64 -1.89 -8.94
N ALA A 138 6.03 -1.13 -9.86
CA ALA A 138 5.31 0.09 -9.52
C ALA A 138 4.01 -0.21 -8.76
N LYS A 139 3.42 0.79 -8.12
CA LYS A 139 2.25 0.67 -7.22
C LYS A 139 1.04 -0.06 -7.82
N ASP A 140 0.81 0.04 -9.12
CA ASP A 140 -0.29 -0.63 -9.81
C ASP A 140 -0.12 -2.15 -9.87
N ALA A 141 1.06 -2.67 -9.54
CA ALA A 141 1.33 -4.10 -9.51
C ALA A 141 0.44 -4.86 -8.52
N PHE A 142 0.02 -4.25 -7.40
CA PHE A 142 -0.92 -4.88 -6.49
C PHE A 142 -2.23 -5.26 -7.20
N HIS A 143 -2.82 -4.32 -7.91
CA HIS A 143 -4.06 -4.55 -8.65
C HIS A 143 -3.89 -5.63 -9.73
N ARG A 144 -2.87 -5.52 -10.55
CA ARG A 144 -2.57 -6.47 -11.63
C ARG A 144 -2.29 -7.87 -11.10
N HIS A 145 -1.59 -7.97 -9.96
CA HIS A 145 -1.31 -9.26 -9.34
C HIS A 145 -2.59 -9.91 -8.79
N VAL A 146 -3.41 -9.15 -8.05
CA VAL A 146 -4.59 -9.69 -7.37
C VAL A 146 -5.74 -9.97 -8.34
N VAL A 147 -5.95 -9.12 -9.34
CA VAL A 147 -7.07 -9.23 -10.29
C VAL A 147 -6.69 -10.11 -11.48
N ASP A 148 -5.51 -9.88 -12.06
CA ASP A 148 -5.10 -10.48 -13.32
C ASP A 148 -4.13 -11.66 -13.13
N GLY A 149 -3.63 -11.90 -11.92
CA GLY A 149 -2.68 -12.96 -11.61
C GLY A 149 -1.27 -12.71 -12.15
N GLU A 150 -0.92 -11.47 -12.50
CA GLU A 150 0.39 -11.15 -13.07
C GLU A 150 1.51 -11.29 -12.04
N PRO A 151 2.68 -11.84 -12.41
CA PRO A 151 3.86 -11.93 -11.54
C PRO A 151 4.64 -10.61 -11.51
N CYS A 152 3.96 -9.52 -11.14
CA CYS A 152 4.48 -8.14 -11.25
C CYS A 152 4.79 -7.48 -9.88
N VAL A 153 4.64 -8.21 -8.78
CA VAL A 153 5.07 -7.77 -7.45
C VAL A 153 6.52 -8.18 -7.19
N ASN A 154 7.22 -7.47 -6.28
CA ASN A 154 8.63 -7.71 -6.02
C ASN A 154 8.86 -9.08 -5.34
N PRO A 155 9.52 -10.04 -6.00
CA PRO A 155 9.77 -11.37 -5.44
C PRO A 155 10.82 -11.37 -4.32
N ALA A 156 11.61 -10.30 -4.17
CA ALA A 156 12.56 -10.15 -3.08
C ALA A 156 11.88 -9.84 -1.73
N GLN A 157 10.56 -9.64 -1.73
CA GLN A 157 9.76 -9.32 -0.53
C GLN A 157 10.27 -8.07 0.21
N THR A 158 10.64 -7.07 -0.56
CA THR A 158 11.03 -5.74 -0.09
C THR A 158 10.36 -4.66 -0.93
N GLY A 159 10.06 -3.51 -0.31
CA GLY A 159 9.44 -2.36 -0.95
C GLY A 159 9.68 -1.07 -0.18
N THR A 160 8.98 0.01 -0.58
CA THR A 160 9.08 1.35 0.02
C THR A 160 7.72 1.99 0.27
#